data_e2831625006bfdabbad8b262c132e832
#
_entry.id   e2831625006bfdabbad8b262c132e832
#
_cell.length_a   1.000
_cell.length_b   1.000
_cell.length_c   1.000
_cell.angle_alpha   90.00
_cell.angle_beta   90.00
_cell.angle_gamma   90.00
#
_symmetry.space_group_name_H-M   'P 1'
#
loop_
_entity.id
_entity.type
_entity.pdbx_description
1 polymer ?
#
loop_
_entity_poly.entity_id
_entity_poly.type
_entity_poly.pdbx_seq_one_letter_code
_entity_poly.pdbx_strand_id
1 'polypeptide(L)'
;MATRFRTNNEAPKIGPYFLPSNQFDHFYRGGDRIGALRDGPGGPMRPEEWIGSTVTRFGMSQQGLSRLPDGRFLRDAISQDPVTWLGLEHFEAFGESTEILVKLLDPDQRLPVHFHPNKSFAREHLSLQHGKTEGWVVLEAPPGATVGLGFADHMTKERVLSMVRTHDSAALLASLDSFEVSAGDAIVVPAGTPHAIDAGIFVLELQEPTDLSILLEWDGFAVDGEKDGHLGLGFDTAVDALNLSPLGIDERALLIASTRLSGGEAASLFTSAADGYFHAQLMPGNGSSISAGFSILLVIDGE
;
A
#
# COMPACT_ATOMS: atom_id res chain seq x y z
N MET A 1 -38.45 -1.74 -46.72
CA MET A 1 -38.36 -0.89 -45.49
C MET A 1 -37.18 -1.43 -44.66
N ALA A 2 -36.03 -0.78 -44.74
CA ALA A 2 -34.84 -1.18 -44.00
C ALA A 2 -34.78 -0.33 -42.73
N THR A 3 -34.98 -0.99 -41.60
CA THR A 3 -34.88 -0.38 -40.26
C THR A 3 -33.42 -0.11 -39.96
N ARG A 4 -33.00 1.18 -40.05
CA ARG A 4 -31.67 1.61 -39.58
C ARG A 4 -31.65 1.49 -38.06
N PHE A 5 -30.91 0.51 -37.52
CA PHE A 5 -30.46 0.55 -36.16
C PHE A 5 -29.45 1.69 -36.01
N ARG A 6 -29.83 2.74 -35.30
CA ARG A 6 -28.87 3.75 -34.80
C ARG A 6 -28.06 3.07 -33.69
N THR A 7 -26.82 2.72 -33.98
CA THR A 7 -25.83 2.43 -32.93
C THR A 7 -25.39 3.78 -32.37
N ASN A 8 -26.02 4.22 -31.29
CA ASN A 8 -25.40 5.20 -30.40
C ASN A 8 -24.25 4.50 -29.66
N ASN A 9 -23.08 4.52 -30.27
CA ASN A 9 -21.84 4.03 -29.65
C ASN A 9 -21.19 5.19 -28.88
N GLU A 10 -21.91 5.79 -27.91
CA GLU A 10 -21.25 6.50 -26.84
C GLU A 10 -20.95 5.44 -25.77
N ALA A 11 -19.68 5.10 -25.58
CA ALA A 11 -19.24 4.31 -24.45
C ALA A 11 -19.82 4.96 -23.17
N PRO A 12 -20.33 4.17 -22.21
CA PRO A 12 -20.86 4.73 -20.98
C PRO A 12 -19.75 5.55 -20.33
N LYS A 13 -19.97 6.85 -20.14
CA LYS A 13 -19.05 7.72 -19.44
C LYS A 13 -19.08 7.32 -17.96
N ILE A 14 -18.08 6.57 -17.52
CA ILE A 14 -17.84 6.39 -16.08
C ILE A 14 -17.29 7.72 -15.58
N GLY A 15 -18.07 8.37 -14.71
CA GLY A 15 -17.62 9.59 -14.04
C GLY A 15 -16.83 9.26 -12.76
N PRO A 16 -16.24 10.25 -12.09
CA PRO A 16 -15.63 10.03 -10.81
C PRO A 16 -16.69 9.56 -9.77
N TYR A 17 -16.31 8.59 -8.95
CA TYR A 17 -17.13 8.10 -7.86
C TYR A 17 -16.55 8.55 -6.52
N PHE A 18 -17.37 9.13 -5.65
CA PHE A 18 -17.04 9.32 -4.25
C PHE A 18 -17.29 7.99 -3.54
N LEU A 19 -16.21 7.31 -3.17
CA LEU A 19 -16.31 5.98 -2.57
C LEU A 19 -16.66 6.07 -1.08
N PRO A 20 -17.57 5.22 -0.58
CA PRO A 20 -17.77 5.04 0.84
C PRO A 20 -16.47 4.63 1.55
N SER A 21 -16.36 4.94 2.84
CA SER A 21 -15.23 4.47 3.66
C SER A 21 -15.15 2.94 3.67
N ASN A 22 -13.93 2.41 3.62
CA ASN A 22 -13.63 0.98 3.60
C ASN A 22 -12.60 0.66 4.68
N GLN A 23 -12.94 1.02 5.92
CA GLN A 23 -12.17 0.72 7.13
C GLN A 23 -12.67 -0.58 7.77
N PHE A 24 -11.74 -1.35 8.34
CA PHE A 24 -12.02 -2.55 9.10
C PHE A 24 -10.97 -2.76 10.19
N ASP A 25 -11.25 -3.63 11.14
CA ASP A 25 -10.36 -3.84 12.28
C ASP A 25 -9.08 -4.56 11.87
N HIS A 26 -7.94 -4.04 12.34
CA HIS A 26 -6.60 -4.57 12.16
C HIS A 26 -6.00 -5.03 13.50
N PHE A 27 -4.77 -5.52 13.45
CA PHE A 27 -4.07 -6.04 14.62
C PHE A 27 -3.22 -4.99 15.35
N TYR A 28 -3.24 -3.73 14.92
CA TYR A 28 -2.57 -2.60 15.55
C TYR A 28 -3.52 -1.40 15.68
N ARG A 29 -3.17 -0.46 16.57
CA ARG A 29 -4.07 0.67 16.87
C ARG A 29 -3.93 1.79 15.85
N GLY A 30 -5.07 2.43 15.56
CA GLY A 30 -5.20 3.59 14.70
C GLY A 30 -5.51 4.87 15.43
N GLY A 31 -5.18 6.00 14.77
CA GLY A 31 -5.59 7.33 15.13
C GLY A 31 -6.96 7.72 14.57
N ASP A 32 -7.27 9.02 14.64
CA ASP A 32 -8.57 9.56 14.25
C ASP A 32 -8.55 10.29 12.89
N ARG A 33 -7.37 10.44 12.25
CA ARG A 33 -7.19 11.27 11.03
C ARG A 33 -7.94 10.72 9.82
N ILE A 34 -7.93 9.38 9.64
CA ILE A 34 -8.71 8.76 8.55
C ILE A 34 -10.19 9.06 8.73
N GLY A 35 -10.72 8.90 9.95
CA GLY A 35 -12.13 9.20 10.24
C GLY A 35 -12.49 10.65 9.95
N ALA A 36 -11.61 11.60 10.32
CA ALA A 36 -11.81 13.01 10.06
C ALA A 36 -11.75 13.36 8.56
N LEU A 37 -10.78 12.78 7.83
CA LEU A 37 -10.60 13.02 6.39
C LEU A 37 -11.72 12.41 5.54
N ARG A 38 -12.24 11.24 5.93
CA ARG A 38 -13.17 10.45 5.13
C ARG A 38 -14.62 10.47 5.62
N ASP A 39 -14.92 11.23 6.69
CA ASP A 39 -16.23 11.19 7.36
C ASP A 39 -16.65 9.73 7.66
N GLY A 40 -15.68 8.93 8.10
CA GLY A 40 -15.82 7.50 8.31
C GLY A 40 -16.04 7.15 9.78
N PRO A 41 -16.36 5.87 10.06
CA PRO A 41 -16.67 5.43 11.42
C PRO A 41 -15.48 5.49 12.38
N GLY A 42 -14.23 5.54 11.87
CA GLY A 42 -13.04 5.49 12.72
C GLY A 42 -13.00 4.26 13.64
N GLY A 43 -12.14 4.30 14.62
CA GLY A 43 -12.06 3.32 15.70
C GLY A 43 -10.63 2.97 16.07
N PRO A 44 -10.38 2.59 17.34
CA PRO A 44 -9.02 2.41 17.87
C PRO A 44 -8.24 1.24 17.23
N MET A 45 -8.93 0.35 16.51
CA MET A 45 -8.31 -0.77 15.78
C MET A 45 -8.49 -0.63 14.26
N ARG A 46 -8.72 0.60 13.75
CA ARG A 46 -8.93 0.88 12.32
C ARG A 46 -7.88 1.84 11.77
N PRO A 47 -6.61 1.44 11.81
CA PRO A 47 -5.50 2.26 11.34
C PRO A 47 -5.43 2.41 9.82
N GLU A 48 -6.20 1.64 9.08
CA GLU A 48 -6.13 1.60 7.61
C GLU A 48 -7.48 1.85 6.96
N GLU A 49 -7.45 2.54 5.82
CA GLU A 49 -8.55 2.58 4.87
C GLU A 49 -8.07 2.19 3.48
N TRP A 50 -8.70 1.20 2.86
CA TRP A 50 -8.37 0.73 1.53
C TRP A 50 -9.24 1.42 0.48
N ILE A 51 -8.64 2.31 -0.29
CA ILE A 51 -9.35 3.21 -1.21
C ILE A 51 -9.40 2.59 -2.61
N GLY A 52 -10.60 2.45 -3.19
CA GLY A 52 -10.76 1.92 -4.55
C GLY A 52 -10.21 0.50 -4.72
N SER A 53 -10.19 -0.27 -3.64
CA SER A 53 -9.57 -1.58 -3.59
C SER A 53 -10.41 -2.64 -4.30
N THR A 54 -9.74 -3.43 -5.15
CA THR A 54 -10.24 -4.68 -5.72
C THR A 54 -9.60 -5.90 -5.05
N VAL A 55 -8.77 -5.68 -4.03
CA VAL A 55 -7.98 -6.67 -3.30
C VAL A 55 -8.69 -7.05 -2.00
N THR A 56 -8.65 -8.32 -1.64
CA THR A 56 -9.09 -8.79 -0.33
C THR A 56 -7.92 -8.86 0.64
N ARG A 57 -8.20 -8.67 1.92
CA ARG A 57 -7.25 -9.01 2.98
C ARG A 57 -6.86 -10.47 2.85
N PHE A 58 -5.58 -10.78 3.06
CA PHE A 58 -5.06 -12.15 2.92
C PHE A 58 -5.86 -13.15 3.77
N GLY A 59 -6.29 -14.24 3.16
CA GLY A 59 -7.14 -15.25 3.80
C GLY A 59 -8.63 -14.90 3.92
N MET A 60 -9.06 -13.68 3.49
CA MET A 60 -10.45 -13.24 3.54
C MET A 60 -11.11 -13.23 2.16
N SER A 61 -12.44 -13.37 2.12
CA SER A 61 -13.17 -13.42 0.85
C SER A 61 -13.68 -12.07 0.35
N GLN A 62 -13.96 -11.13 1.24
CA GLN A 62 -14.56 -9.83 0.90
C GLN A 62 -13.97 -8.64 1.66
N GLN A 63 -13.36 -8.86 2.83
CA GLN A 63 -12.76 -7.78 3.60
C GLN A 63 -11.64 -7.13 2.80
N GLY A 64 -11.63 -5.82 2.71
CA GLY A 64 -10.71 -5.03 1.87
C GLY A 64 -11.32 -4.57 0.54
N LEU A 65 -12.36 -5.23 0.01
CA LEU A 65 -13.00 -4.80 -1.24
C LEU A 65 -13.79 -3.50 -1.05
N SER A 66 -13.49 -2.50 -1.85
CA SER A 66 -14.26 -1.25 -1.90
C SER A 66 -15.62 -1.45 -2.58
N ARG A 67 -16.61 -0.67 -2.10
CA ARG A 67 -17.93 -0.62 -2.70
C ARG A 67 -18.14 0.70 -3.45
N LEU A 68 -18.92 0.62 -4.52
CA LEU A 68 -19.47 1.77 -5.19
C LEU A 68 -20.63 2.37 -4.37
N PRO A 69 -21.07 3.62 -4.64
CA PRO A 69 -22.20 4.25 -3.93
C PRO A 69 -23.51 3.46 -4.02
N ASP A 70 -23.67 2.62 -5.04
CA ASP A 70 -24.84 1.75 -5.21
C ASP A 70 -24.73 0.42 -4.44
N GLY A 71 -23.65 0.21 -3.69
CA GLY A 71 -23.40 -0.95 -2.84
C GLY A 71 -22.72 -2.13 -3.52
N ARG A 72 -22.58 -2.15 -4.86
CA ARG A 72 -21.83 -3.19 -5.57
C ARG A 72 -20.35 -3.13 -5.24
N PHE A 73 -19.65 -4.25 -5.26
CA PHE A 73 -18.19 -4.22 -5.18
C PHE A 73 -17.59 -3.61 -6.46
N LEU A 74 -16.59 -2.77 -6.29
CA LEU A 74 -15.83 -2.18 -7.41
C LEU A 74 -15.23 -3.28 -8.29
N ARG A 75 -14.66 -4.34 -7.69
CA ARG A 75 -14.12 -5.48 -8.41
C ARG A 75 -15.15 -6.11 -9.35
N ASP A 76 -16.37 -6.32 -8.88
CA ASP A 76 -17.42 -6.95 -9.68
C ASP A 76 -17.91 -6.04 -10.82
N ALA A 77 -17.90 -4.72 -10.59
CA ALA A 77 -18.22 -3.74 -11.63
C ALA A 77 -17.13 -3.69 -12.72
N ILE A 78 -15.86 -3.77 -12.35
CA ILE A 78 -14.74 -3.87 -13.30
C ILE A 78 -14.85 -5.17 -14.11
N SER A 79 -15.08 -6.32 -13.46
CA SER A 79 -15.24 -7.62 -14.13
C SER A 79 -16.37 -7.63 -15.17
N GLN A 80 -17.44 -6.86 -14.96
CA GLN A 80 -18.56 -6.77 -15.91
C GLN A 80 -18.23 -5.97 -17.16
N ASP A 81 -17.37 -4.96 -17.07
CA ASP A 81 -16.97 -4.11 -18.21
C ASP A 81 -15.54 -3.57 -18.02
N PRO A 82 -14.51 -4.46 -18.06
CA PRO A 82 -13.15 -4.08 -17.72
C PRO A 82 -12.57 -3.01 -18.66
N VAL A 83 -12.92 -3.03 -19.94
CA VAL A 83 -12.40 -2.06 -20.90
C VAL A 83 -12.88 -0.64 -20.60
N THR A 84 -14.12 -0.47 -20.18
CA THR A 84 -14.66 0.84 -19.81
C THR A 84 -14.01 1.36 -18.52
N TRP A 85 -13.73 0.48 -17.54
CA TRP A 85 -13.13 0.85 -16.26
C TRP A 85 -11.62 1.09 -16.35
N LEU A 86 -10.90 0.23 -17.07
CA LEU A 86 -9.43 0.18 -17.03
C LEU A 86 -8.79 0.76 -18.30
N GLY A 87 -9.55 0.82 -19.40
CA GLY A 87 -9.02 1.10 -20.73
C GLY A 87 -8.56 -0.16 -21.45
N LEU A 88 -8.61 -0.14 -22.78
CA LEU A 88 -8.29 -1.32 -23.61
C LEU A 88 -6.83 -1.76 -23.44
N GLU A 89 -5.89 -0.83 -23.49
CA GLU A 89 -4.46 -1.11 -23.37
C GLU A 89 -4.12 -1.77 -22.03
N HIS A 90 -4.66 -1.25 -20.93
CA HIS A 90 -4.47 -1.83 -19.60
C HIS A 90 -5.09 -3.23 -19.51
N PHE A 91 -6.32 -3.38 -20.02
CA PHE A 91 -6.99 -4.68 -20.01
C PHE A 91 -6.25 -5.75 -20.83
N GLU A 92 -5.70 -5.37 -21.99
CA GLU A 92 -4.87 -6.29 -22.80
C GLU A 92 -3.57 -6.70 -22.10
N ALA A 93 -2.99 -5.82 -21.28
CA ALA A 93 -1.75 -6.08 -20.55
C ALA A 93 -1.97 -6.88 -19.24
N PHE A 94 -3.03 -6.56 -18.49
CA PHE A 94 -3.20 -7.00 -17.10
C PHE A 94 -4.55 -7.66 -16.80
N GLY A 95 -5.43 -7.79 -17.80
CA GLY A 95 -6.79 -8.32 -17.61
C GLY A 95 -7.64 -7.41 -16.72
N GLU A 96 -8.32 -7.99 -15.75
CA GLU A 96 -9.24 -7.29 -14.83
C GLU A 96 -8.54 -6.68 -13.60
N SER A 97 -7.23 -6.86 -13.47
CA SER A 97 -6.46 -6.33 -12.35
C SER A 97 -6.30 -4.80 -12.49
N THR A 98 -6.49 -4.08 -11.39
CA THR A 98 -6.17 -2.64 -11.32
C THR A 98 -4.67 -2.38 -11.18
N GLU A 99 -3.87 -3.42 -10.96
CA GLU A 99 -2.42 -3.40 -10.71
C GLU A 99 -1.98 -2.53 -9.53
N ILE A 100 -2.93 -2.08 -8.71
CA ILE A 100 -2.65 -1.21 -7.56
C ILE A 100 -3.59 -1.50 -6.39
N LEU A 101 -3.07 -1.36 -5.17
CA LEU A 101 -3.84 -1.16 -3.95
C LEU A 101 -3.37 0.14 -3.29
N VAL A 102 -4.31 0.99 -2.92
CA VAL A 102 -4.04 2.28 -2.25
C VAL A 102 -4.67 2.27 -0.87
N LYS A 103 -3.92 2.70 0.13
CA LYS A 103 -4.37 2.77 1.52
C LYS A 103 -4.01 4.11 2.14
N LEU A 104 -4.82 4.54 3.10
CA LEU A 104 -4.41 5.49 4.13
C LEU A 104 -4.03 4.69 5.37
N LEU A 105 -2.89 5.02 5.98
CA LEU A 105 -2.45 4.45 7.25
C LEU A 105 -2.31 5.57 8.27
N ASP A 106 -3.00 5.42 9.40
CA ASP A 106 -2.95 6.34 10.54
C ASP A 106 -2.62 5.58 11.83
N PRO A 107 -1.38 5.11 11.99
CA PRO A 107 -0.99 4.31 13.13
C PRO A 107 -0.82 5.14 14.41
N ASP A 108 -1.61 4.85 15.45
CA ASP A 108 -1.40 5.31 16.84
C ASP A 108 -0.47 4.37 17.63
N GLN A 109 -0.19 3.23 17.07
CA GLN A 109 0.83 2.28 17.49
C GLN A 109 1.76 2.06 16.31
N ARG A 110 3.10 2.11 16.51
CA ARG A 110 4.03 1.81 15.44
C ARG A 110 3.68 0.50 14.73
N LEU A 111 4.00 0.38 13.46
CA LEU A 111 3.89 -0.89 12.78
C LEU A 111 4.97 -1.86 13.31
N PRO A 112 4.70 -3.17 13.36
CA PRO A 112 5.73 -4.16 13.69
C PRO A 112 6.83 -4.15 12.63
N VAL A 113 8.02 -4.63 12.97
CA VAL A 113 9.03 -4.93 11.95
C VAL A 113 8.50 -6.07 11.09
N HIS A 114 8.35 -5.80 9.80
CA HIS A 114 7.82 -6.74 8.83
C HIS A 114 8.46 -6.52 7.45
N PHE A 115 8.14 -7.38 6.51
CA PHE A 115 8.54 -7.25 5.11
C PHE A 115 7.55 -7.97 4.20
N HIS A 116 7.72 -7.79 2.90
CA HIS A 116 6.82 -8.33 1.90
C HIS A 116 7.57 -9.18 0.87
N PRO A 117 7.02 -10.31 0.42
CA PRO A 117 7.67 -11.13 -0.61
C PRO A 117 7.60 -10.46 -1.99
N ASN A 118 8.60 -10.74 -2.82
CA ASN A 118 8.59 -10.33 -4.22
C ASN A 118 7.73 -11.25 -5.11
N LYS A 119 7.51 -10.86 -6.37
CA LYS A 119 6.70 -11.61 -7.35
C LYS A 119 7.18 -13.06 -7.54
N SER A 120 8.48 -13.29 -7.57
CA SER A 120 9.03 -14.65 -7.76
C SER A 120 8.69 -15.55 -6.59
N PHE A 121 8.94 -15.08 -5.38
CA PHE A 121 8.61 -15.79 -4.15
C PHE A 121 7.09 -16.04 -4.00
N ALA A 122 6.28 -15.02 -4.28
CA ALA A 122 4.82 -15.15 -4.22
C ALA A 122 4.28 -16.20 -5.22
N ARG A 123 4.84 -16.27 -6.42
CA ARG A 123 4.46 -17.31 -7.40
C ARG A 123 4.88 -18.70 -6.98
N GLU A 124 6.09 -18.86 -6.47
CA GLU A 124 6.67 -20.14 -6.11
C GLU A 124 5.98 -20.74 -4.87
N HIS A 125 5.77 -19.94 -3.83
CA HIS A 125 5.34 -20.43 -2.53
C HIS A 125 3.85 -20.20 -2.22
N LEU A 126 3.22 -19.21 -2.84
CA LEU A 126 1.83 -18.81 -2.54
C LEU A 126 0.89 -18.97 -3.74
N SER A 127 1.39 -19.31 -4.93
CA SER A 127 0.61 -19.36 -6.18
C SER A 127 -0.09 -18.04 -6.52
N LEU A 128 0.53 -16.89 -6.15
CA LEU A 128 0.03 -15.55 -6.41
C LEU A 128 0.88 -14.86 -7.48
N GLN A 129 0.25 -13.95 -8.25
CA GLN A 129 0.90 -13.29 -9.38
C GLN A 129 1.76 -12.09 -8.95
N HIS A 130 1.43 -11.45 -7.85
CA HIS A 130 2.04 -10.22 -7.36
C HIS A 130 2.80 -10.47 -6.06
N GLY A 131 3.88 -9.74 -5.87
CA GLY A 131 4.54 -9.51 -4.60
C GLY A 131 3.91 -8.32 -3.88
N LYS A 132 4.69 -7.63 -3.05
CA LYS A 132 4.24 -6.37 -2.45
C LYS A 132 5.43 -5.40 -2.36
N THR A 133 5.81 -4.83 -3.50
CA THR A 133 6.55 -3.58 -3.53
C THR A 133 5.57 -2.47 -3.22
N GLU A 134 5.93 -1.57 -2.33
CA GLU A 134 5.07 -0.47 -1.90
C GLU A 134 5.81 0.88 -1.90
N GLY A 135 5.06 1.94 -1.71
CA GLY A 135 5.57 3.28 -1.54
C GLY A 135 4.68 4.09 -0.61
N TRP A 136 5.30 4.89 0.22
CA TRP A 136 4.64 5.76 1.17
C TRP A 136 4.79 7.21 0.77
N VAL A 137 3.70 7.96 0.79
CA VAL A 137 3.73 9.42 0.78
C VAL A 137 3.34 9.87 2.18
N VAL A 138 4.26 10.52 2.89
CA VAL A 138 4.01 11.03 4.24
C VAL A 138 3.10 12.25 4.13
N LEU A 139 1.89 12.14 4.63
CA LEU A 139 0.92 13.24 4.68
C LEU A 139 1.15 14.12 5.90
N GLU A 140 1.42 13.49 7.05
CA GLU A 140 1.75 14.17 8.30
C GLU A 140 2.74 13.31 9.10
N ALA A 141 3.66 13.95 9.83
CA ALA A 141 4.56 13.30 10.77
C ALA A 141 4.82 14.18 11.97
N PRO A 142 4.84 13.63 13.21
CA PRO A 142 5.32 14.37 14.38
C PRO A 142 6.81 14.72 14.22
N PRO A 143 7.28 15.82 14.81
CA PRO A 143 8.71 16.13 14.82
C PRO A 143 9.54 14.98 15.40
N GLY A 144 10.59 14.56 14.68
CA GLY A 144 11.48 13.47 15.08
C GLY A 144 10.94 12.08 14.88
N ALA A 145 9.76 11.93 14.25
CA ALA A 145 9.23 10.61 13.89
C ALA A 145 10.09 9.95 12.80
N THR A 146 10.29 8.65 12.92
CA THR A 146 11.20 7.89 12.06
C THR A 146 10.50 6.75 11.34
N VAL A 147 11.08 6.34 10.23
CA VAL A 147 10.80 5.06 9.58
C VAL A 147 12.08 4.24 9.53
N GLY A 148 11.96 2.92 9.67
CA GLY A 148 13.06 1.99 9.42
C GLY A 148 12.93 1.39 8.03
N LEU A 149 14.00 1.38 7.24
CA LEU A 149 14.02 0.87 5.86
C LEU A 149 15.29 0.09 5.58
N GLY A 150 15.17 -1.24 5.50
CA GLY A 150 16.31 -2.14 5.36
C GLY A 150 17.07 -2.34 6.66
N PHE A 151 18.00 -3.30 6.67
CA PHE A 151 18.93 -3.46 7.77
C PHE A 151 20.07 -2.44 7.68
N ALA A 152 20.52 -1.95 8.84
CA ALA A 152 21.68 -1.04 8.93
C ALA A 152 23.00 -1.77 8.60
N ASP A 153 23.09 -3.05 8.96
CA ASP A 153 24.23 -3.92 8.73
C ASP A 153 23.80 -5.22 8.06
N HIS A 154 24.75 -5.96 7.47
CA HIS A 154 24.48 -7.28 6.92
C HIS A 154 24.00 -8.25 8.00
N MET A 155 22.85 -8.89 7.74
CA MET A 155 22.25 -9.88 8.60
C MET A 155 22.41 -11.28 8.04
N THR A 156 22.41 -12.30 8.92
CA THR A 156 22.27 -13.69 8.48
C THR A 156 20.86 -14.20 8.77
N LYS A 157 20.41 -15.17 7.99
CA LYS A 157 19.11 -15.82 8.18
C LYS A 157 18.95 -16.36 9.60
N GLU A 158 20.00 -17.02 10.12
CA GLU A 158 20.03 -17.60 11.46
C GLU A 158 19.85 -16.52 12.55
N ARG A 159 20.49 -15.34 12.36
CA ARG A 159 20.35 -14.23 13.31
C ARG A 159 18.93 -13.68 13.31
N VAL A 160 18.33 -13.45 12.14
CA VAL A 160 16.94 -13.00 12.03
C VAL A 160 16.01 -14.03 12.66
N LEU A 161 16.11 -15.31 12.29
CA LEU A 161 15.29 -16.38 12.87
C LEU A 161 15.47 -16.51 14.40
N SER A 162 16.68 -16.26 14.92
CA SER A 162 16.91 -16.25 16.35
C SER A 162 16.11 -15.12 17.03
N MET A 163 16.17 -13.89 16.51
CA MET A 163 15.42 -12.75 17.07
C MET A 163 13.90 -12.98 17.01
N VAL A 164 13.40 -13.52 15.88
CA VAL A 164 11.98 -13.88 15.72
C VAL A 164 11.56 -14.90 16.77
N ARG A 165 12.30 -16.00 16.93
CA ARG A 165 11.98 -17.09 17.87
C ARG A 165 12.12 -16.70 19.35
N THR A 166 12.96 -15.74 19.65
CA THR A 166 13.14 -15.22 21.02
C THR A 166 12.29 -13.99 21.31
N HIS A 167 11.47 -13.55 20.35
CA HIS A 167 10.65 -12.34 20.44
C HIS A 167 11.47 -11.09 20.79
N ASP A 168 12.69 -10.97 20.24
CA ASP A 168 13.57 -9.83 20.52
C ASP A 168 13.24 -8.63 19.62
N SER A 169 12.06 -8.03 19.87
CA SER A 169 11.58 -6.85 19.14
C SER A 169 12.56 -5.67 19.24
N ALA A 170 13.26 -5.54 20.37
CA ALA A 170 14.23 -4.46 20.55
C ALA A 170 15.44 -4.62 19.63
N ALA A 171 15.98 -5.84 19.50
CA ALA A 171 17.07 -6.13 18.58
C ALA A 171 16.64 -6.00 17.11
N LEU A 172 15.42 -6.42 16.77
CA LEU A 172 14.86 -6.26 15.42
C LEU A 172 14.75 -4.79 15.02
N LEU A 173 14.13 -3.95 15.87
CA LEU A 173 14.04 -2.50 15.63
C LEU A 173 15.42 -1.84 15.54
N ALA A 174 16.33 -2.15 16.47
CA ALA A 174 17.69 -1.60 16.48
C ALA A 174 18.54 -2.04 15.28
N SER A 175 18.14 -3.10 14.56
CA SER A 175 18.83 -3.57 13.36
C SER A 175 18.43 -2.84 12.09
N LEU A 176 17.34 -2.05 12.10
CA LEU A 176 16.90 -1.29 10.93
C LEU A 176 17.72 0.00 10.73
N ASP A 177 17.94 0.37 9.47
CA ASP A 177 18.42 1.70 9.10
C ASP A 177 17.24 2.68 9.20
N SER A 178 17.24 3.46 10.29
CA SER A 178 16.14 4.39 10.61
C SER A 178 16.52 5.83 10.31
N PHE A 179 15.57 6.60 9.79
CA PHE A 179 15.74 8.01 9.51
C PHE A 179 14.45 8.81 9.75
N GLU A 180 14.61 10.10 10.04
CA GLU A 180 13.48 11.01 10.23
C GLU A 180 12.74 11.27 8.93
N VAL A 181 11.41 11.41 9.03
CA VAL A 181 10.53 11.76 7.90
C VAL A 181 9.67 12.97 8.22
N SER A 182 9.26 13.66 7.16
CA SER A 182 8.40 14.84 7.23
C SER A 182 7.30 14.77 6.18
N ALA A 183 6.24 15.56 6.35
CA ALA A 183 5.18 15.68 5.36
C ALA A 183 5.76 16.06 3.99
N GLY A 184 5.38 15.30 2.96
CA GLY A 184 5.87 15.43 1.58
C GLY A 184 7.02 14.50 1.22
N ASP A 185 7.59 13.78 2.18
CA ASP A 185 8.52 12.70 1.85
C ASP A 185 7.79 11.54 1.22
N ALA A 186 8.37 10.98 0.18
CA ALA A 186 7.88 9.79 -0.52
C ALA A 186 8.98 8.74 -0.58
N ILE A 187 8.67 7.54 -0.11
CA ILE A 187 9.63 6.45 0.05
C ILE A 187 9.14 5.24 -0.71
N VAL A 188 9.95 4.69 -1.62
CA VAL A 188 9.70 3.38 -2.23
C VAL A 188 10.29 2.31 -1.34
N VAL A 189 9.54 1.27 -1.06
CA VAL A 189 9.94 0.10 -0.26
C VAL A 189 9.95 -1.13 -1.17
N PRO A 190 11.12 -1.52 -1.69
CA PRO A 190 11.22 -2.71 -2.50
C PRO A 190 10.80 -3.97 -1.73
N ALA A 191 10.11 -4.88 -2.39
CA ALA A 191 9.79 -6.17 -1.80
C ALA A 191 11.05 -6.88 -1.27
N GLY A 192 10.95 -7.55 -0.13
CA GLY A 192 12.06 -8.14 0.61
C GLY A 192 12.72 -7.20 1.62
N THR A 193 12.47 -5.90 1.58
CA THR A 193 13.07 -4.93 2.50
C THR A 193 12.35 -4.93 3.86
N PRO A 194 13.03 -5.25 4.97
CA PRO A 194 12.44 -5.14 6.30
C PRO A 194 12.20 -3.67 6.64
N HIS A 195 11.06 -3.37 7.24
CA HIS A 195 10.70 -1.99 7.54
C HIS A 195 9.75 -1.87 8.73
N ALA A 196 9.64 -0.65 9.25
CA ALA A 196 8.71 -0.25 10.30
C ALA A 196 8.37 1.24 10.15
N ILE A 197 7.19 1.65 10.61
CA ILE A 197 6.72 3.04 10.63
C ILE A 197 6.39 3.40 12.08
N ASP A 198 6.93 4.52 12.58
CA ASP A 198 6.62 5.00 13.92
C ASP A 198 5.14 5.39 14.07
N ALA A 199 4.69 5.37 15.32
CA ALA A 199 3.37 5.87 15.68
C ALA A 199 3.21 7.36 15.33
N GLY A 200 2.01 7.72 14.86
CA GLY A 200 1.68 9.10 14.55
C GLY A 200 2.09 9.57 13.16
N ILE A 201 2.76 8.76 12.36
CA ILE A 201 3.04 9.09 10.94
C ILE A 201 1.79 8.74 10.13
N PHE A 202 1.19 9.71 9.45
CA PHE A 202 0.05 9.52 8.56
C PHE A 202 0.53 9.41 7.13
N VAL A 203 0.25 8.29 6.48
CA VAL A 203 0.75 8.02 5.12
C VAL A 203 -0.36 7.63 4.15
N LEU A 204 -0.14 8.00 2.88
CA LEU A 204 -0.79 7.39 1.73
C LEU A 204 0.16 6.30 1.23
N GLU A 205 -0.28 5.04 1.30
CA GLU A 205 0.45 3.88 0.81
C GLU A 205 -0.08 3.46 -0.56
N LEU A 206 0.81 3.29 -1.51
CA LEU A 206 0.55 2.67 -2.80
C LEU A 206 1.34 1.37 -2.88
N GLN A 207 0.74 0.28 -3.37
CA GLN A 207 1.40 -1.02 -3.41
C GLN A 207 0.92 -1.89 -4.57
N GLU A 208 1.67 -2.95 -4.87
CA GLU A 208 1.18 -4.02 -5.72
C GLU A 208 -0.14 -4.59 -5.16
N PRO A 209 -1.06 -5.11 -6.00
CA PRO A 209 -2.42 -5.46 -5.60
C PRO A 209 -2.49 -6.76 -4.78
N THR A 210 -1.82 -6.79 -3.65
CA THR A 210 -1.82 -7.90 -2.69
C THR A 210 -1.81 -7.40 -1.24
N ASP A 211 -2.14 -8.28 -0.30
CA ASP A 211 -2.02 -8.04 1.14
C ASP A 211 -1.09 -9.09 1.77
N LEU A 212 0.14 -9.13 1.29
CA LEU A 212 1.15 -10.08 1.75
C LEU A 212 2.10 -9.42 2.73
N SER A 213 2.05 -9.83 4.01
CA SER A 213 2.97 -9.35 5.04
C SER A 213 3.55 -10.50 5.83
N ILE A 214 4.88 -10.50 6.03
CA ILE A 214 5.60 -11.43 6.89
C ILE A 214 6.10 -10.63 8.09
N LEU A 215 5.57 -10.95 9.26
CA LEU A 215 5.91 -10.28 10.51
C LEU A 215 7.20 -10.86 11.08
N LEU A 216 8.12 -10.01 11.51
CA LEU A 216 9.31 -10.43 12.24
C LEU A 216 9.13 -10.26 13.77
N GLU A 217 8.12 -9.48 14.17
CA GLU A 217 7.72 -9.29 15.56
C GLU A 217 6.20 -9.18 15.68
N TRP A 218 5.65 -9.48 16.86
CA TRP A 218 4.21 -9.36 17.15
C TRP A 218 3.87 -9.10 18.61
N ASP A 219 4.84 -9.05 19.51
CA ASP A 219 4.59 -8.77 20.92
C ASP A 219 4.01 -7.36 21.09
N GLY A 220 2.85 -7.28 21.76
CA GLY A 220 2.11 -6.03 21.94
C GLY A 220 1.13 -5.70 20.81
N PHE A 221 1.04 -6.54 19.80
CA PHE A 221 0.05 -6.44 18.70
C PHE A 221 -1.06 -7.49 18.89
N ALA A 222 -2.25 -7.21 18.35
CA ALA A 222 -3.42 -8.10 18.44
C ALA A 222 -3.39 -9.20 17.36
N VAL A 223 -2.29 -9.93 17.28
CA VAL A 223 -2.07 -11.01 16.30
C VAL A 223 -1.29 -12.16 16.93
N ASP A 224 -1.59 -13.36 16.52
CA ASP A 224 -0.77 -14.56 16.82
C ASP A 224 0.26 -14.70 15.70
N GLY A 225 1.43 -14.07 15.89
CA GLY A 225 2.47 -14.07 14.87
C GLY A 225 3.11 -15.42 14.62
N GLU A 226 3.14 -16.31 15.62
CA GLU A 226 3.64 -17.67 15.42
C GLU A 226 2.79 -18.46 14.41
N LYS A 227 1.49 -18.15 14.37
CA LYS A 227 0.53 -18.83 13.50
C LYS A 227 0.33 -18.06 12.19
N ASP A 228 0.15 -16.75 12.26
CA ASP A 228 -0.35 -15.93 11.16
C ASP A 228 0.75 -15.05 10.52
N GLY A 229 1.91 -14.88 11.18
CA GLY A 229 2.97 -13.94 10.78
C GLY A 229 3.81 -14.37 9.57
N HIS A 230 3.62 -15.55 9.04
CA HIS A 230 4.49 -16.13 7.99
C HIS A 230 3.71 -16.63 6.77
N LEU A 231 2.51 -16.14 6.52
CA LEU A 231 1.65 -16.49 5.38
C LEU A 231 1.37 -18.01 5.22
N GLY A 232 1.43 -18.78 6.31
CA GLY A 232 1.26 -20.23 6.31
C GLY A 232 2.49 -21.04 5.89
N LEU A 233 3.63 -20.40 5.60
CA LEU A 233 4.85 -21.04 5.07
C LEU A 233 5.80 -21.55 6.16
N GLY A 234 5.66 -21.07 7.40
CA GLY A 234 6.65 -21.18 8.46
C GLY A 234 7.82 -20.19 8.26
N PHE A 235 8.40 -19.71 9.36
CA PHE A 235 9.45 -18.67 9.31
C PHE A 235 10.72 -19.12 8.59
N ASP A 236 11.09 -20.40 8.65
CA ASP A 236 12.27 -20.92 7.94
C ASP A 236 12.18 -20.73 6.43
N THR A 237 10.97 -20.84 5.86
CA THR A 237 10.73 -20.55 4.43
C THR A 237 10.47 -19.07 4.19
N ALA A 238 9.64 -18.43 5.03
CA ALA A 238 9.23 -17.05 4.82
C ALA A 238 10.42 -16.07 4.79
N VAL A 239 11.44 -16.29 5.64
CA VAL A 239 12.65 -15.46 5.71
C VAL A 239 13.53 -15.57 4.44
N ASP A 240 13.33 -16.56 3.57
CA ASP A 240 14.03 -16.63 2.28
C ASP A 240 13.64 -15.51 1.32
N ALA A 241 12.49 -14.85 1.55
CA ALA A 241 12.08 -13.66 0.80
C ALA A 241 12.68 -12.35 1.33
N LEU A 242 13.42 -12.39 2.45
CA LEU A 242 13.98 -11.21 3.11
C LEU A 242 15.33 -10.80 2.50
N ASN A 243 15.50 -9.50 2.22
CA ASN A 243 16.80 -8.94 1.89
C ASN A 243 17.63 -8.78 3.18
N LEU A 244 18.74 -9.50 3.24
CA LEU A 244 19.62 -9.53 4.41
C LEU A 244 20.79 -8.54 4.31
N SER A 245 20.93 -7.87 3.19
CA SER A 245 21.98 -6.87 2.98
C SER A 245 21.48 -5.47 3.31
N PRO A 246 22.35 -4.58 3.84
CA PRO A 246 21.99 -3.18 3.99
C PRO A 246 21.75 -2.54 2.63
N LEU A 247 20.87 -1.55 2.58
CA LEU A 247 20.75 -0.68 1.42
C LEU A 247 21.99 0.22 1.34
N GLY A 248 22.62 0.28 0.17
CA GLY A 248 23.70 1.23 -0.09
C GLY A 248 23.20 2.67 -0.02
N ILE A 249 24.10 3.63 0.28
CA ILE A 249 23.74 5.06 0.35
C ILE A 249 23.12 5.54 -0.97
N ASP A 250 23.71 5.16 -2.09
CA ASP A 250 23.21 5.54 -3.42
C ASP A 250 21.88 4.84 -3.74
N GLU A 251 21.72 3.58 -3.33
CA GLU A 251 20.48 2.83 -3.51
C GLU A 251 19.35 3.46 -2.69
N ARG A 252 19.58 3.77 -1.41
CA ARG A 252 18.60 4.46 -0.57
C ARG A 252 18.21 5.83 -1.14
N ALA A 253 19.18 6.59 -1.67
CA ALA A 253 18.90 7.89 -2.29
C ALA A 253 17.98 7.79 -3.52
N LEU A 254 17.97 6.64 -4.22
CA LEU A 254 17.06 6.39 -5.34
C LEU A 254 15.64 6.02 -4.88
N LEU A 255 15.44 5.69 -3.61
CA LEU A 255 14.13 5.29 -3.08
C LEU A 255 13.35 6.45 -2.45
N ILE A 256 14.01 7.59 -2.19
CA ILE A 256 13.41 8.69 -1.43
C ILE A 256 13.31 9.95 -2.30
N ALA A 257 12.12 10.54 -2.30
CA ALA A 257 11.84 11.86 -2.87
C ALA A 257 11.16 12.72 -1.81
N SER A 258 11.22 14.07 -1.98
CA SER A 258 10.51 15.02 -1.13
C SER A 258 9.81 16.06 -2.00
N THR A 259 8.51 16.26 -1.73
CA THR A 259 7.68 17.21 -2.47
C THR A 259 6.80 18.00 -1.51
N ARG A 260 6.66 19.30 -1.76
CA ARG A 260 5.75 20.14 -0.98
C ARG A 260 4.29 19.81 -1.35
N LEU A 261 3.51 19.27 -0.42
CA LEU A 261 2.14 18.80 -0.67
C LEU A 261 1.11 19.93 -0.83
N SER A 262 1.34 21.10 -0.23
CA SER A 262 0.39 22.22 -0.29
C SER A 262 0.96 23.41 -1.08
N GLY A 263 0.15 24.00 -1.96
CA GLY A 263 0.53 25.17 -2.78
C GLY A 263 1.66 24.91 -3.76
N GLY A 264 1.93 23.62 -4.08
CA GLY A 264 2.96 23.17 -5.02
C GLY A 264 2.50 23.19 -6.48
N GLU A 265 3.46 23.02 -7.39
CA GLU A 265 3.19 22.71 -8.81
C GLU A 265 2.90 21.21 -8.97
N ALA A 266 2.36 20.83 -10.12
CA ALA A 266 2.17 19.41 -10.47
C ALA A 266 3.53 18.70 -10.47
N ALA A 267 3.61 17.59 -9.71
CA ALA A 267 4.87 16.85 -9.55
C ALA A 267 4.61 15.35 -9.40
N SER A 268 5.55 14.54 -9.92
CA SER A 268 5.65 13.12 -9.52
C SER A 268 6.06 13.05 -8.05
N LEU A 269 5.39 12.21 -7.27
CA LEU A 269 5.68 12.06 -5.85
C LEU A 269 6.82 11.09 -5.59
N PHE A 270 6.93 10.04 -6.39
CA PHE A 270 7.99 9.04 -6.24
C PHE A 270 9.13 9.24 -7.23
N THR A 271 10.27 8.67 -6.93
CA THR A 271 11.38 8.49 -7.87
C THR A 271 11.03 7.44 -8.92
N SER A 272 11.89 7.29 -9.94
CA SER A 272 11.73 6.24 -10.97
C SER A 272 11.79 4.81 -10.44
N ALA A 273 12.17 4.60 -9.19
CA ALA A 273 12.12 3.28 -8.56
C ALA A 273 10.70 2.71 -8.47
N ALA A 274 9.66 3.57 -8.50
CA ALA A 274 8.25 3.19 -8.50
C ALA A 274 7.70 2.85 -9.89
N ASP A 275 8.33 3.27 -10.98
CA ASP A 275 7.76 3.29 -12.35
C ASP A 275 7.28 1.92 -12.85
N GLY A 276 7.88 0.83 -12.36
CA GLY A 276 7.48 -0.54 -12.71
C GLY A 276 6.27 -1.09 -11.92
N TYR A 277 5.71 -0.30 -11.01
CA TYR A 277 4.67 -0.73 -10.05
C TYR A 277 3.47 0.22 -10.02
N PHE A 278 3.71 1.51 -9.76
CA PHE A 278 2.65 2.52 -9.61
C PHE A 278 3.18 3.92 -9.88
N HIS A 279 2.25 4.84 -10.15
CA HIS A 279 2.53 6.27 -10.26
C HIS A 279 1.66 7.06 -9.29
N ALA A 280 2.23 8.09 -8.69
CA ALA A 280 1.48 9.09 -7.92
C ALA A 280 1.90 10.49 -8.34
N GLN A 281 0.91 11.37 -8.50
CA GLN A 281 1.13 12.75 -8.89
C GLN A 281 0.41 13.69 -7.94
N LEU A 282 1.13 14.71 -7.49
CA LEU A 282 0.50 15.87 -6.87
C LEU A 282 -0.10 16.74 -7.98
N MET A 283 -1.35 17.12 -7.80
CA MET A 283 -2.05 17.98 -8.75
C MET A 283 -2.55 19.23 -8.02
N PRO A 284 -2.10 20.42 -8.44
CA PRO A 284 -2.71 21.66 -7.95
C PRO A 284 -4.15 21.72 -8.46
N GLY A 285 -5.10 22.16 -7.63
CA GLY A 285 -6.53 22.11 -7.88
C GLY A 285 -7.00 22.48 -9.29
N ASN A 286 -7.56 23.66 -9.46
CA ASN A 286 -8.24 24.06 -10.70
C ASN A 286 -7.36 24.03 -11.96
N GLY A 287 -7.85 23.35 -13.00
CA GLY A 287 -7.22 23.30 -14.32
C GLY A 287 -6.29 22.13 -14.55
N SER A 288 -6.07 21.28 -13.54
CA SER A 288 -5.33 20.04 -13.71
C SER A 288 -6.17 18.99 -14.45
N SER A 289 -5.50 18.13 -15.21
CA SER A 289 -6.12 16.99 -15.92
C SER A 289 -5.27 15.75 -15.73
N ILE A 290 -5.95 14.60 -15.65
CA ILE A 290 -5.32 13.27 -15.64
C ILE A 290 -5.60 12.57 -16.95
N SER A 291 -4.70 11.70 -17.37
CA SER A 291 -4.91 10.82 -18.52
C SER A 291 -6.08 9.87 -18.26
N ALA A 292 -6.77 9.46 -19.32
CA ALA A 292 -7.82 8.45 -19.20
C ALA A 292 -7.23 7.13 -18.71
N GLY A 293 -7.95 6.45 -17.79
CA GLY A 293 -7.55 5.20 -17.18
C GLY A 293 -8.10 5.09 -15.76
N PHE A 294 -7.84 3.96 -15.10
CA PHE A 294 -8.19 3.80 -13.71
C PHE A 294 -7.27 4.67 -12.83
N SER A 295 -7.87 5.51 -12.00
CA SER A 295 -7.14 6.41 -11.11
C SER A 295 -7.87 6.53 -9.78
N ILE A 296 -7.11 6.66 -8.70
CA ILE A 296 -7.62 6.97 -7.35
C ILE A 296 -7.19 8.39 -7.04
N LEU A 297 -8.16 9.23 -6.71
CA LEU A 297 -7.96 10.63 -6.36
C LEU A 297 -8.18 10.79 -4.86
N LEU A 298 -7.21 11.39 -4.19
CA LEU A 298 -7.31 11.81 -2.79
C LEU A 298 -7.21 13.32 -2.72
N VAL A 299 -8.25 13.98 -2.22
CA VAL A 299 -8.21 15.42 -1.93
C VAL A 299 -7.59 15.61 -0.55
N ILE A 300 -6.42 16.26 -0.51
CA ILE A 300 -5.66 16.51 0.74
C ILE A 300 -5.80 17.95 1.22
N ASP A 301 -6.21 18.88 0.34
CA ASP A 301 -6.47 20.29 0.65
C ASP A 301 -7.50 20.84 -0.33
N GLY A 302 -8.49 21.59 0.16
CA GLY A 302 -9.56 22.16 -0.63
C GLY A 302 -10.90 21.41 -0.54
N GLU A 303 -11.84 21.78 -1.40
CA GLU A 303 -13.21 21.22 -1.50
C GLU A 303 -13.42 20.50 -2.84
#